data_e3f35a1ef94a0d15a7bbce8c3ee27347
#
_entry.id   e3f35a1ef94a0d15a7bbce8c3ee27347
#
_cell.length_a   1.000
_cell.length_b   1.000
_cell.length_c   1.000
_cell.angle_alpha   90.00
_cell.angle_beta   90.00
_cell.angle_gamma   90.00
#
_symmetry.space_group_name_H-M   'P 1'
#
loop_
_entity.id
_entity.type
_entity.pdbx_description
1 polymer ?
#
loop_
_entity_poly.entity_id
_entity_poly.type
_entity_poly.pdbx_seq_one_letter_code
_entity_poly.pdbx_strand_id
1 'polypeptide(L)'
;CRVPQLAEDLYQVLEEVVGSGPVVLIGHSMGAMTIMRLAQSRPELFGSQVLGVALFCTSAGELTDHSPIRGIPGRTFHRVAEPLMAGLNRIPELVSQGRRAGSDLGYVVTRRMAFGSDDVPPSYVDFASEMLAEIPLEVVADYYPAIGELDEFGALEIVSTVPTVVVGGENDMITPIEHTARIVELLPKAEAIRVEECGHMGMIEKHEVFNGALDR
;
A
#
# COMPACT_ATOMS: atom_id res chain seq x y z
N CYS A 1 9.32 -13.02 4.39
CA CYS A 1 8.11 -12.34 3.92
C CYS A 1 8.32 -11.80 2.49
N ARG A 2 7.40 -12.07 1.58
CA ARG A 2 7.51 -11.63 0.16
C ARG A 2 6.11 -11.43 -0.43
N VAL A 3 5.96 -10.47 -1.35
CA VAL A 3 4.70 -10.18 -2.05
C VAL A 3 4.13 -11.43 -2.78
N PRO A 4 4.94 -12.30 -3.43
CA PRO A 4 4.42 -13.54 -4.00
C PRO A 4 3.73 -14.47 -2.99
N GLN A 5 4.19 -14.52 -1.74
CA GLN A 5 3.52 -15.32 -0.70
C GLN A 5 2.17 -14.73 -0.33
N LEU A 6 2.06 -13.39 -0.22
CA LEU A 6 0.78 -12.74 0.05
C LEU A 6 -0.24 -12.99 -1.07
N ALA A 7 0.21 -13.06 -2.32
CA ALA A 7 -0.67 -13.38 -3.44
C ALA A 7 -1.17 -14.83 -3.38
N GLU A 8 -0.34 -15.78 -2.96
CA GLU A 8 -0.74 -17.16 -2.75
C GLU A 8 -1.71 -17.29 -1.56
N ASP A 9 -1.45 -16.58 -0.47
CA ASP A 9 -2.35 -16.53 0.69
C ASP A 9 -3.71 -15.94 0.31
N LEU A 10 -3.73 -14.87 -0.51
CA LEU A 10 -4.97 -14.30 -1.05
C LEU A 10 -5.71 -15.31 -1.93
N TYR A 11 -4.99 -16.04 -2.79
CA TYR A 11 -5.58 -17.09 -3.62
C TYR A 11 -6.24 -18.18 -2.78
N GLN A 12 -5.56 -18.64 -1.72
CA GLN A 12 -6.15 -19.64 -0.78
C GLN A 12 -7.42 -19.11 -0.10
N VAL A 13 -7.43 -17.84 0.32
CA VAL A 13 -8.64 -17.22 0.88
C VAL A 13 -9.78 -17.18 -0.15
N LEU A 14 -9.49 -16.87 -1.41
CA LEU A 14 -10.50 -16.92 -2.47
C LEU A 14 -11.06 -18.32 -2.66
N GLU A 15 -10.22 -19.36 -2.69
CA GLU A 15 -10.67 -20.74 -2.84
C GLU A 15 -11.46 -21.24 -1.63
N GLU A 16 -10.98 -21.00 -0.41
CA GLU A 16 -11.57 -21.57 0.81
C GLU A 16 -12.81 -20.81 1.29
N VAL A 17 -12.84 -19.48 1.10
CA VAL A 17 -13.91 -18.62 1.66
C VAL A 17 -14.95 -18.25 0.61
N VAL A 18 -14.52 -17.94 -0.61
CA VAL A 18 -15.42 -17.49 -1.69
C VAL A 18 -15.84 -18.66 -2.59
N GLY A 19 -14.96 -19.63 -2.79
CA GLY A 19 -15.16 -20.72 -3.75
C GLY A 19 -15.19 -20.16 -5.18
N SER A 20 -16.23 -20.52 -5.97
CA SER A 20 -16.35 -20.10 -7.36
C SER A 20 -17.18 -18.81 -7.58
N GLY A 21 -17.54 -18.10 -6.52
CA GLY A 21 -18.34 -16.87 -6.62
C GLY A 21 -17.56 -15.70 -7.20
N PRO A 22 -18.24 -14.73 -7.84
CA PRO A 22 -17.60 -13.52 -8.34
C PRO A 22 -17.14 -12.60 -7.20
N VAL A 23 -16.01 -11.90 -7.41
CA VAL A 23 -15.45 -10.96 -6.45
C VAL A 23 -15.02 -9.65 -7.11
N VAL A 24 -15.00 -8.59 -6.33
CA VAL A 24 -14.23 -7.36 -6.59
C VAL A 24 -13.11 -7.31 -5.56
N LEU A 25 -11.88 -7.12 -6.02
CA LEU A 25 -10.72 -7.03 -5.15
C LEU A 25 -10.39 -5.55 -4.89
N ILE A 26 -10.33 -5.19 -3.61
CA ILE A 26 -9.96 -3.85 -3.17
C ILE A 26 -8.65 -3.96 -2.41
N GLY A 27 -7.61 -3.29 -2.89
CA GLY A 27 -6.30 -3.29 -2.26
C GLY A 27 -5.81 -1.89 -1.92
N HIS A 28 -5.31 -1.73 -0.70
CA HIS A 28 -4.61 -0.54 -0.26
C HIS A 28 -3.13 -0.83 -0.11
N SER A 29 -2.28 0.06 -0.63
CA SER A 29 -0.82 -0.04 -0.48
C SER A 29 -0.31 -1.43 -0.87
N MET A 30 0.31 -2.17 0.03
CA MET A 30 0.79 -3.54 -0.18
C MET A 30 -0.32 -4.53 -0.57
N GLY A 31 -1.58 -4.32 -0.13
CA GLY A 31 -2.72 -5.12 -0.57
C GLY A 31 -3.00 -4.99 -2.07
N ALA A 32 -2.81 -3.80 -2.64
CA ALA A 32 -2.92 -3.60 -4.09
C ALA A 32 -1.74 -4.25 -4.85
N MET A 33 -0.51 -4.20 -4.29
CA MET A 33 0.65 -4.93 -4.83
C MET A 33 0.40 -6.45 -4.83
N THR A 34 -0.26 -6.95 -3.77
CA THR A 34 -0.69 -8.35 -3.67
C THR A 34 -1.69 -8.73 -4.77
N ILE A 35 -2.66 -7.86 -5.06
CA ILE A 35 -3.63 -8.07 -6.16
C ILE A 35 -2.92 -8.10 -7.52
N MET A 36 -1.99 -7.18 -7.76
CA MET A 36 -1.20 -7.17 -8.99
C MET A 36 -0.36 -8.45 -9.12
N ARG A 37 0.29 -8.90 -8.04
CA ARG A 37 1.02 -10.17 -8.03
C ARG A 37 0.09 -11.37 -8.26
N LEU A 38 -1.12 -11.37 -7.70
CA LEU A 38 -2.12 -12.40 -7.98
C LEU A 38 -2.50 -12.41 -9.47
N ALA A 39 -2.72 -11.24 -10.07
CA ALA A 39 -3.00 -11.15 -11.51
C ALA A 39 -1.89 -11.78 -12.36
N GLN A 40 -0.62 -11.52 -12.00
CA GLN A 40 0.50 -12.10 -12.71
C GLN A 40 0.61 -13.62 -12.53
N SER A 41 0.31 -14.15 -11.34
CA SER A 41 0.45 -15.58 -11.03
C SER A 41 -0.76 -16.41 -11.41
N ARG A 42 -1.96 -15.81 -11.48
CA ARG A 42 -3.26 -16.45 -11.75
C ARG A 42 -4.10 -15.61 -12.72
N PRO A 43 -3.60 -15.34 -13.94
CA PRO A 43 -4.30 -14.46 -14.89
C PRO A 43 -5.71 -14.97 -15.25
N GLU A 44 -5.94 -16.26 -15.18
CA GLU A 44 -7.22 -16.91 -15.47
C GLU A 44 -8.37 -16.52 -14.54
N LEU A 45 -8.05 -15.99 -13.35
CA LEU A 45 -9.06 -15.49 -12.40
C LEU A 45 -9.68 -14.18 -12.86
N PHE A 46 -8.91 -13.35 -13.58
CA PHE A 46 -9.33 -12.01 -13.98
C PHE A 46 -10.26 -12.07 -15.20
N GLY A 47 -11.46 -11.55 -15.04
CA GLY A 47 -12.56 -11.65 -16.02
C GLY A 47 -13.43 -12.90 -15.87
N SER A 48 -13.02 -13.89 -15.04
CA SER A 48 -13.83 -15.08 -14.74
C SER A 48 -14.43 -15.03 -13.33
N GLN A 49 -13.59 -14.86 -12.32
CA GLN A 49 -13.99 -14.74 -10.91
C GLN A 49 -13.75 -13.32 -10.39
N VAL A 50 -12.59 -12.73 -10.65
CA VAL A 50 -12.31 -11.33 -10.33
C VAL A 50 -12.93 -10.47 -11.40
N LEU A 51 -14.02 -9.79 -11.09
CA LEU A 51 -14.80 -8.99 -12.03
C LEU A 51 -14.50 -7.50 -11.95
N GLY A 52 -13.73 -7.04 -10.96
CA GLY A 52 -13.31 -5.67 -10.80
C GLY A 52 -12.18 -5.52 -9.80
N VAL A 53 -11.42 -4.43 -9.92
CA VAL A 53 -10.26 -4.13 -9.06
C VAL A 53 -10.26 -2.68 -8.65
N ALA A 54 -10.00 -2.41 -7.37
CA ALA A 54 -9.72 -1.08 -6.86
C ALA A 54 -8.31 -1.04 -6.24
N LEU A 55 -7.46 -0.13 -6.73
CA LEU A 55 -6.08 0.05 -6.30
C LEU A 55 -5.95 1.41 -5.59
N PHE A 56 -5.75 1.41 -4.28
CA PHE A 56 -5.72 2.59 -3.44
C PHE A 56 -4.31 2.87 -2.91
N CYS A 57 -3.79 4.09 -3.11
CA CYS A 57 -2.54 4.59 -2.55
C CYS A 57 -1.42 3.56 -2.67
N THR A 58 -1.05 3.19 -3.90
CA THR A 58 -0.13 2.07 -4.17
C THR A 58 0.87 2.37 -5.28
N SER A 59 1.74 1.42 -5.51
CA SER A 59 2.73 1.41 -6.60
C SER A 59 2.78 0.04 -7.26
N ALA A 60 3.12 0.00 -8.54
CA ALA A 60 3.44 -1.24 -9.25
C ALA A 60 4.96 -1.53 -9.25
N GLY A 61 5.79 -0.64 -8.72
CA GLY A 61 7.26 -0.78 -8.68
C GLY A 61 7.96 0.55 -8.50
N GLU A 62 9.30 0.55 -8.61
CA GLU A 62 10.15 1.76 -8.56
C GLU A 62 10.05 2.56 -7.24
N LEU A 63 9.64 1.91 -6.13
CA LEU A 63 9.47 2.57 -4.84
C LEU A 63 10.78 3.14 -4.27
N THR A 64 11.92 2.57 -4.63
CA THR A 64 13.24 3.06 -4.20
C THR A 64 13.67 4.35 -4.90
N ASP A 65 13.01 4.76 -5.97
CA ASP A 65 13.34 6.00 -6.66
C ASP A 65 12.77 7.23 -5.93
N HIS A 66 11.85 7.04 -5.01
CA HIS A 66 11.25 8.09 -4.20
C HIS A 66 11.75 8.06 -2.75
N SER A 67 11.84 9.24 -2.14
CA SER A 67 12.23 9.41 -0.74
C SER A 67 11.15 10.18 0.02
N PRO A 68 10.75 9.73 1.21
CA PRO A 68 9.85 10.49 2.09
C PRO A 68 10.51 11.76 2.65
N ILE A 69 11.84 11.90 2.48
CA ILE A 69 12.58 13.06 2.97
C ILE A 69 12.93 13.98 1.80
N ARG A 70 12.34 15.17 1.81
CA ARG A 70 12.57 16.18 0.78
C ARG A 70 14.06 16.52 0.65
N GLY A 71 14.58 16.49 -0.56
CA GLY A 71 15.98 16.82 -0.86
C GLY A 71 16.96 15.66 -0.76
N ILE A 72 16.53 14.48 -0.33
CA ILE A 72 17.33 13.27 -0.36
C ILE A 72 16.85 12.41 -1.54
N PRO A 73 17.73 12.00 -2.48
CA PRO A 73 17.35 11.07 -3.54
C PRO A 73 16.88 9.73 -2.96
N GLY A 74 15.83 9.13 -3.54
CA GLY A 74 15.22 7.88 -3.05
C GLY A 74 16.24 6.77 -2.88
N ARG A 75 17.06 6.48 -3.89
CA ARG A 75 18.11 5.45 -3.81
C ARG A 75 19.12 5.68 -2.68
N THR A 76 19.41 6.95 -2.35
CA THR A 76 20.31 7.28 -1.23
C THR A 76 19.61 7.00 0.10
N PHE A 77 18.35 7.38 0.22
CA PHE A 77 17.53 7.11 1.39
C PHE A 77 17.43 5.60 1.66
N HIS A 78 17.03 4.82 0.67
CA HIS A 78 16.85 3.37 0.81
C HIS A 78 18.16 2.64 1.11
N ARG A 79 19.28 3.06 0.52
CA ARG A 79 20.61 2.50 0.83
C ARG A 79 20.99 2.61 2.31
N VAL A 80 20.51 3.65 3.00
CA VAL A 80 20.75 3.85 4.44
C VAL A 80 19.65 3.20 5.28
N ALA A 81 18.40 3.29 4.84
CA ALA A 81 17.25 2.76 5.57
C ALA A 81 17.24 1.23 5.65
N GLU A 82 17.61 0.55 4.57
CA GLU A 82 17.61 -0.93 4.51
C GLU A 82 18.51 -1.59 5.57
N PRO A 83 19.81 -1.25 5.70
CA PRO A 83 20.65 -1.84 6.76
C PRO A 83 20.21 -1.41 8.16
N LEU A 84 19.61 -0.22 8.30
CA LEU A 84 19.05 0.22 9.57
C LEU A 84 17.86 -0.64 9.98
N MET A 85 16.91 -0.88 9.07
CA MET A 85 15.76 -1.75 9.29
C MET A 85 16.19 -3.19 9.61
N ALA A 86 17.15 -3.73 8.85
CA ALA A 86 17.72 -5.05 9.12
C ALA A 86 18.45 -5.13 10.49
N GLY A 87 19.00 -4.01 10.97
CA GLY A 87 19.62 -3.89 12.28
C GLY A 87 18.61 -3.91 13.42
N LEU A 88 17.42 -3.34 13.24
CA LEU A 88 16.35 -3.29 14.25
C LEU A 88 15.89 -4.71 14.63
N ASN A 89 15.87 -5.65 13.70
CA ASN A 89 15.56 -7.07 13.96
C ASN A 89 16.53 -7.75 14.93
N ARG A 90 17.72 -7.18 15.16
CA ARG A 90 18.73 -7.74 16.06
C ARG A 90 18.62 -7.26 17.51
N ILE A 91 17.72 -6.29 17.79
CA ILE A 91 17.57 -5.68 19.12
C ILE A 91 16.06 -5.56 19.48
N PRO A 92 15.32 -6.69 19.50
CA PRO A 92 13.85 -6.66 19.67
C PRO A 92 13.41 -6.04 21.03
N GLU A 93 14.21 -6.25 22.09
CA GLU A 93 13.89 -5.71 23.43
C GLU A 93 14.00 -4.17 23.49
N LEU A 94 14.99 -3.56 22.83
CA LEU A 94 15.13 -2.11 22.78
C LEU A 94 14.00 -1.47 22.00
N VAL A 95 13.55 -2.11 20.94
CA VAL A 95 12.42 -1.68 20.12
C VAL A 95 11.10 -1.77 20.86
N SER A 96 10.87 -2.88 21.61
CA SER A 96 9.65 -3.06 22.40
C SER A 96 9.55 -2.04 23.56
N GLN A 97 10.67 -1.66 24.17
CA GLN A 97 10.72 -0.60 25.17
C GLN A 97 10.50 0.79 24.55
N GLY A 98 11.09 1.06 23.39
CA GLY A 98 10.87 2.30 22.64
C GLY A 98 9.42 2.50 22.22
N ARG A 99 8.73 1.42 21.82
CA ARG A 99 7.29 1.46 21.48
C ARG A 99 6.40 1.79 22.68
N ARG A 100 6.72 1.30 23.89
CA ARG A 100 5.97 1.62 25.12
C ARG A 100 6.21 3.04 25.62
N ALA A 101 7.42 3.59 25.38
CA ALA A 101 7.77 4.95 25.77
C ALA A 101 7.41 6.00 24.69
N GLY A 102 7.05 5.57 23.46
CA GLY A 102 6.98 6.41 22.29
C GLY A 102 5.59 6.57 21.67
N SER A 103 4.49 6.43 22.44
CA SER A 103 3.14 6.65 21.91
C SER A 103 3.02 8.01 21.19
N ASP A 104 3.57 9.07 21.76
CA ASP A 104 3.53 10.41 21.17
C ASP A 104 4.37 10.52 19.90
N LEU A 105 5.55 9.88 19.86
CA LEU A 105 6.38 9.85 18.65
C LEU A 105 5.72 9.01 17.55
N GLY A 106 5.14 7.87 17.89
CA GLY A 106 4.39 7.04 16.98
C GLY A 106 3.23 7.80 16.35
N TYR A 107 2.47 8.53 17.16
CA TYR A 107 1.41 9.41 16.71
C TYR A 107 1.92 10.48 15.72
N VAL A 108 3.00 11.21 16.08
CA VAL A 108 3.56 12.27 15.24
C VAL A 108 4.06 11.71 13.90
N VAL A 109 4.73 10.56 13.92
CA VAL A 109 5.22 9.90 12.70
C VAL A 109 4.05 9.46 11.83
N THR A 110 3.05 8.78 12.40
CA THR A 110 1.84 8.35 11.68
C THR A 110 1.10 9.55 11.10
N ARG A 111 0.89 10.60 11.91
CA ARG A 111 0.25 11.85 11.48
C ARG A 111 0.96 12.46 10.28
N ARG A 112 2.30 12.51 10.33
CA ARG A 112 3.10 13.18 9.30
C ARG A 112 3.23 12.37 8.02
N MET A 113 3.35 11.04 8.13
CA MET A 113 3.64 10.18 6.98
C MET A 113 2.39 9.59 6.32
N ALA A 114 1.36 9.33 7.11
CA ALA A 114 0.19 8.61 6.62
C ALA A 114 -0.99 9.51 6.23
N PHE A 115 -1.02 10.76 6.71
CA PHE A 115 -2.11 11.69 6.46
C PHE A 115 -1.62 12.95 5.73
N GLY A 116 -2.40 13.45 4.79
CA GLY A 116 -2.03 14.56 3.90
C GLY A 116 -2.74 15.88 4.17
N SER A 117 -3.91 15.86 4.81
CA SER A 117 -4.66 17.07 5.19
C SER A 117 -4.18 17.63 6.54
N ASP A 118 -4.25 18.94 6.72
CA ASP A 118 -3.97 19.56 8.01
C ASP A 118 -5.12 19.37 9.02
N ASP A 119 -6.34 19.15 8.54
CA ASP A 119 -7.57 19.06 9.33
C ASP A 119 -7.99 17.62 9.70
N VAL A 120 -7.06 16.67 9.73
CA VAL A 120 -7.37 15.29 10.10
C VAL A 120 -7.78 15.19 11.57
N PRO A 121 -8.94 14.60 11.88
CA PRO A 121 -9.36 14.38 13.27
C PRO A 121 -8.30 13.55 14.03
N PRO A 122 -7.92 13.95 15.24
CA PRO A 122 -6.96 13.20 16.06
C PRO A 122 -7.33 11.72 16.22
N SER A 123 -8.62 11.41 16.34
CA SER A 123 -9.12 10.03 16.46
C SER A 123 -8.78 9.13 15.26
N TYR A 124 -8.63 9.69 14.05
CA TYR A 124 -8.21 8.92 12.87
C TYR A 124 -6.73 8.57 12.93
N VAL A 125 -5.93 9.52 13.45
CA VAL A 125 -4.49 9.30 13.64
C VAL A 125 -4.25 8.30 14.77
N ASP A 126 -5.00 8.40 15.88
CA ASP A 126 -4.95 7.44 16.99
C ASP A 126 -5.28 6.04 16.50
N PHE A 127 -6.39 5.87 15.76
CA PHE A 127 -6.80 4.59 15.19
C PHE A 127 -5.72 3.99 14.29
N ALA A 128 -5.18 4.78 13.36
CA ALA A 128 -4.11 4.30 12.47
C ALA A 128 -2.83 3.97 13.23
N SER A 129 -2.48 4.77 14.24
CA SER A 129 -1.29 4.56 15.07
C SER A 129 -1.40 3.29 15.91
N GLU A 130 -2.56 3.03 16.51
CA GLU A 130 -2.84 1.82 17.27
C GLU A 130 -2.76 0.58 16.37
N MET A 131 -3.40 0.62 15.21
CA MET A 131 -3.37 -0.47 14.23
C MET A 131 -1.95 -0.78 13.75
N LEU A 132 -1.14 0.24 13.44
CA LEU A 132 0.25 0.07 13.05
C LEU A 132 1.13 -0.42 14.22
N ALA A 133 0.80 -0.05 15.46
CA ALA A 133 1.52 -0.50 16.65
C ALA A 133 1.32 -1.99 16.96
N GLU A 134 0.26 -2.61 16.47
CA GLU A 134 0.03 -4.05 16.60
C GLU A 134 0.92 -4.90 15.67
N ILE A 135 1.44 -4.30 14.59
CA ILE A 135 2.31 -5.02 13.66
C ILE A 135 3.69 -5.20 14.29
N PRO A 136 4.20 -6.43 14.44
CA PRO A 136 5.55 -6.66 14.92
C PRO A 136 6.58 -5.97 14.01
N LEU A 137 7.58 -5.32 14.60
CA LEU A 137 8.59 -4.58 13.82
C LEU A 137 9.41 -5.52 12.93
N GLU A 138 9.59 -6.76 13.36
CA GLU A 138 10.26 -7.81 12.59
C GLU A 138 9.54 -8.04 11.25
N VAL A 139 8.21 -8.00 11.26
CA VAL A 139 7.40 -8.13 10.04
C VAL A 139 7.64 -6.96 9.10
N VAL A 140 7.64 -5.73 9.63
CA VAL A 140 7.91 -4.52 8.83
C VAL A 140 9.31 -4.58 8.22
N ALA A 141 10.31 -4.94 9.03
CA ALA A 141 11.71 -5.03 8.59
C ALA A 141 11.94 -6.14 7.56
N ASP A 142 11.22 -7.27 7.68
CA ASP A 142 11.29 -8.39 6.73
C ASP A 142 10.65 -8.06 5.37
N TYR A 143 9.61 -7.21 5.36
CA TYR A 143 8.95 -6.76 4.12
C TYR A 143 9.71 -5.62 3.43
N TYR A 144 10.50 -4.84 4.16
CA TYR A 144 11.13 -3.65 3.60
C TYR A 144 12.00 -3.93 2.35
N PRO A 145 12.86 -4.96 2.32
CA PRO A 145 13.60 -5.31 1.10
C PRO A 145 12.69 -5.74 -0.05
N ALA A 146 11.62 -6.50 0.24
CA ALA A 146 10.68 -6.98 -0.77
C ALA A 146 9.91 -5.85 -1.45
N ILE A 147 9.65 -4.76 -0.73
CA ILE A 147 9.05 -3.54 -1.29
C ILE A 147 10.02 -2.86 -2.27
N GLY A 148 11.31 -2.85 -1.95
CA GLY A 148 12.35 -2.29 -2.81
C GLY A 148 12.58 -3.05 -4.12
N GLU A 149 12.30 -4.36 -4.12
CA GLU A 149 12.43 -5.26 -5.28
C GLU A 149 11.13 -5.38 -6.08
N LEU A 150 10.06 -4.66 -5.69
CA LEU A 150 8.75 -4.77 -6.32
C LEU A 150 8.80 -4.35 -7.79
N ASP A 151 8.31 -5.24 -8.67
CA ASP A 151 8.05 -4.97 -10.09
C ASP A 151 6.82 -5.75 -10.54
N GLU A 152 5.67 -5.10 -10.51
CA GLU A 152 4.37 -5.63 -10.90
C GLU A 152 3.81 -4.93 -12.15
N PHE A 153 4.64 -4.19 -12.89
CA PHE A 153 4.16 -3.49 -14.09
C PHE A 153 3.59 -4.45 -15.13
N GLY A 154 4.17 -5.65 -15.27
CA GLY A 154 3.65 -6.69 -16.16
C GLY A 154 2.25 -7.19 -15.79
N ALA A 155 1.87 -7.12 -14.53
CA ALA A 155 0.55 -7.53 -14.06
C ALA A 155 -0.57 -6.58 -14.53
N LEU A 156 -0.23 -5.32 -14.86
CA LEU A 156 -1.22 -4.31 -15.26
C LEU A 156 -1.92 -4.67 -16.58
N GLU A 157 -1.27 -5.41 -17.45
CA GLU A 157 -1.92 -5.95 -18.67
C GLU A 157 -3.10 -6.86 -18.31
N ILE A 158 -2.92 -7.73 -17.31
CA ILE A 158 -3.98 -8.64 -16.83
C ILE A 158 -5.07 -7.85 -16.08
N VAL A 159 -4.67 -6.92 -15.19
CA VAL A 159 -5.61 -6.06 -14.48
C VAL A 159 -6.48 -5.24 -15.44
N SER A 160 -5.94 -4.85 -16.61
CA SER A 160 -6.68 -4.09 -17.63
C SER A 160 -7.84 -4.87 -18.28
N THR A 161 -7.95 -6.18 -18.05
CA THR A 161 -9.03 -7.01 -18.59
C THR A 161 -10.34 -6.87 -17.83
N VAL A 162 -10.31 -6.26 -16.64
CA VAL A 162 -11.49 -6.02 -15.78
C VAL A 162 -11.65 -4.53 -15.48
N PRO A 163 -12.87 -4.05 -15.15
CA PRO A 163 -13.08 -2.71 -14.64
C PRO A 163 -12.14 -2.41 -13.48
N THR A 164 -11.44 -1.29 -13.56
CA THR A 164 -10.42 -0.94 -12.58
C THR A 164 -10.53 0.54 -12.21
N VAL A 165 -10.48 0.84 -10.91
CA VAL A 165 -10.32 2.19 -10.38
C VAL A 165 -8.99 2.30 -9.64
N VAL A 166 -8.28 3.41 -9.88
CA VAL A 166 -7.02 3.73 -9.20
C VAL A 166 -7.17 5.05 -8.48
N VAL A 167 -6.99 5.04 -7.17
CA VAL A 167 -7.13 6.23 -6.33
C VAL A 167 -5.83 6.52 -5.62
N GLY A 168 -5.34 7.76 -5.73
CA GLY A 168 -4.12 8.21 -5.05
C GLY A 168 -4.27 9.55 -4.39
N GLY A 169 -3.64 9.73 -3.23
CA GLY A 169 -3.58 10.99 -2.51
C GLY A 169 -2.45 11.89 -3.03
N GLU A 170 -2.70 13.19 -3.21
CA GLU A 170 -1.69 14.13 -3.70
C GLU A 170 -0.57 14.39 -2.70
N ASN A 171 -0.85 14.22 -1.41
CA ASN A 171 0.10 14.40 -0.32
C ASN A 171 0.58 13.05 0.27
N ASP A 172 0.41 11.95 -0.47
CA ASP A 172 0.92 10.64 -0.05
C ASP A 172 2.46 10.64 -0.05
N MET A 173 3.05 10.46 1.13
CA MET A 173 4.51 10.43 1.31
C MET A 173 5.09 9.02 1.21
N ILE A 174 4.26 7.99 1.22
CA ILE A 174 4.68 6.59 1.18
C ILE A 174 4.66 6.06 -0.26
N THR A 175 3.55 6.28 -0.96
CA THR A 175 3.40 6.00 -2.38
C THR A 175 2.99 7.28 -3.11
N PRO A 176 3.93 8.18 -3.39
CA PRO A 176 3.66 9.47 -4.03
C PRO A 176 2.78 9.36 -5.27
N ILE A 177 2.01 10.42 -5.54
CA ILE A 177 0.99 10.46 -6.61
C ILE A 177 1.54 10.08 -7.99
N GLU A 178 2.84 10.21 -8.21
CA GLU A 178 3.54 9.79 -9.41
C GLU A 178 3.42 8.29 -9.67
N HIS A 179 3.36 7.46 -8.62
CA HIS A 179 3.11 6.01 -8.75
C HIS A 179 1.69 5.74 -9.26
N THR A 180 0.69 6.45 -8.74
CA THR A 180 -0.68 6.40 -9.27
C THR A 180 -0.70 6.80 -10.74
N ALA A 181 -0.05 7.90 -11.11
CA ALA A 181 0.04 8.35 -12.50
C ALA A 181 0.70 7.28 -13.39
N ARG A 182 1.76 6.64 -12.90
CA ARG A 182 2.46 5.58 -13.64
C ARG A 182 1.60 4.35 -13.88
N ILE A 183 0.81 3.93 -12.89
CA ILE A 183 -0.16 2.84 -13.03
C ILE A 183 -1.22 3.20 -14.09
N VAL A 184 -1.77 4.41 -14.02
CA VAL A 184 -2.81 4.89 -14.94
C VAL A 184 -2.32 5.00 -16.38
N GLU A 185 -1.07 5.39 -16.62
CA GLU A 185 -0.45 5.37 -17.96
C GLU A 185 -0.51 3.99 -18.60
N LEU A 186 -0.40 2.91 -17.81
CA LEU A 186 -0.42 1.52 -18.26
C LEU A 186 -1.83 0.89 -18.20
N LEU A 187 -2.78 1.58 -17.58
CA LEU A 187 -4.20 1.21 -17.48
C LEU A 187 -5.10 2.27 -18.11
N PRO A 188 -5.06 2.48 -19.45
CA PRO A 188 -5.75 3.61 -20.09
C PRO A 188 -7.28 3.56 -20.00
N LYS A 189 -7.85 2.43 -19.57
CA LYS A 189 -9.31 2.25 -19.36
C LYS A 189 -9.69 2.37 -17.89
N ALA A 190 -8.72 2.42 -16.97
CA ALA A 190 -9.01 2.56 -15.55
C ALA A 190 -9.54 3.96 -15.25
N GLU A 191 -10.49 4.04 -14.34
CA GLU A 191 -10.87 5.30 -13.74
C GLU A 191 -9.76 5.75 -12.78
N ALA A 192 -9.26 6.96 -12.98
CA ALA A 192 -8.20 7.55 -12.16
C ALA A 192 -8.77 8.67 -11.29
N ILE A 193 -8.58 8.57 -9.98
CA ILE A 193 -9.02 9.58 -9.03
C ILE A 193 -7.81 10.09 -8.24
N ARG A 194 -7.52 11.37 -8.38
CA ARG A 194 -6.51 12.07 -7.58
C ARG A 194 -7.24 12.85 -6.50
N VAL A 195 -6.84 12.64 -5.25
CA VAL A 195 -7.51 13.22 -4.10
C VAL A 195 -6.62 14.31 -3.50
N GLU A 196 -7.07 15.56 -3.59
CA GLU A 196 -6.39 16.71 -3.01
C GLU A 196 -6.35 16.62 -1.49
N GLU A 197 -5.29 17.17 -0.87
CA GLU A 197 -5.10 17.17 0.59
C GLU A 197 -5.33 15.80 1.24
N CYS A 198 -4.81 14.75 0.61
CA CYS A 198 -4.99 13.37 1.01
C CYS A 198 -3.64 12.65 1.05
N GLY A 199 -3.38 11.91 2.12
CA GLY A 199 -2.18 11.10 2.31
C GLY A 199 -2.41 9.63 2.01
N HIS A 200 -1.52 8.81 2.57
CA HIS A 200 -1.51 7.36 2.35
C HIS A 200 -2.73 6.65 2.92
N MET A 201 -3.24 7.12 4.09
CA MET A 201 -4.46 6.56 4.69
C MET A 201 -5.73 7.22 4.16
N GLY A 202 -5.76 7.47 2.86
CA GLY A 202 -6.83 8.17 2.17
C GLY A 202 -8.23 7.58 2.39
N MET A 203 -8.33 6.24 2.50
CA MET A 203 -9.60 5.56 2.79
C MET A 203 -10.14 5.87 4.20
N ILE A 204 -9.32 6.38 5.12
CA ILE A 204 -9.73 6.88 6.43
C ILE A 204 -9.95 8.39 6.35
N GLU A 205 -8.98 9.10 5.77
CA GLU A 205 -8.91 10.56 5.73
C GLU A 205 -10.01 11.20 4.88
N LYS A 206 -10.27 10.62 3.71
CA LYS A 206 -11.24 11.09 2.70
C LYS A 206 -12.19 9.95 2.31
N HIS A 207 -12.68 9.20 3.30
CA HIS A 207 -13.45 7.97 3.11
C HIS A 207 -14.63 8.12 2.15
N GLU A 208 -15.29 9.29 2.08
CA GLU A 208 -16.40 9.54 1.16
C GLU A 208 -15.96 9.43 -0.31
N VAL A 209 -14.77 9.93 -0.66
CA VAL A 209 -14.23 9.84 -2.02
C VAL A 209 -13.89 8.40 -2.38
N PHE A 210 -13.23 7.69 -1.45
CA PHE A 210 -12.83 6.29 -1.66
C PHE A 210 -14.05 5.36 -1.74
N ASN A 211 -15.07 5.54 -0.90
CA ASN A 211 -16.32 4.80 -0.98
C ASN A 211 -17.08 5.12 -2.28
N GLY A 212 -17.16 6.40 -2.66
CA GLY A 212 -17.79 6.80 -3.91
C GLY A 212 -17.07 6.27 -5.17
N ALA A 213 -15.79 5.93 -5.08
CA ALA A 213 -15.06 5.27 -6.16
C ALA A 213 -15.49 3.80 -6.35
N LEU A 214 -15.99 3.15 -5.29
CA LEU A 214 -16.46 1.76 -5.33
C LEU A 214 -17.91 1.62 -5.80
N ASP A 215 -18.69 2.70 -5.75
CA ASP A 215 -20.11 2.73 -6.15
C ASP A 215 -20.31 2.92 -7.67
N ARG A 216 -19.21 3.02 -8.44
CA ARG A 216 -19.21 3.28 -9.88
C ARG A 216 -18.96 2.03 -10.70
#